data_7e42486f476e5c037029ec62cd09df57
#
_entry.id   7e42486f476e5c037029ec62cd09df57
#
_cell.length_a   1.000
_cell.length_b   1.000
_cell.length_c   1.000
_cell.angle_alpha   90.00
_cell.angle_beta   90.00
_cell.angle_gamma   90.00
#
_symmetry.space_group_name_H-M   'P 1'
#
loop_
_entity.id
_entity.type
_entity.pdbx_description
1 polymer ?
#
loop_
_entity_poly.entity_id
_entity_poly.type
_entity_poly.pdbx_seq_one_letter_code
_entity_poly.pdbx_strand_id
1 'polypeptide(L)'
;VPLPPSTWRRLGVDGHDVGGSPVLPAAGWLCLLATAASDAPVGLRRARFLRGVRDAGAPLVLSLDRGRAAVEAGAETCATCLYAGAALVELATCAPTCTYVLDEAGKALHYRRCASVGLRYSAAFECVERVRWFADRSFSVDVRAGTVAALLDAPLQAVCALDALRGATFVPVGVERCELRDAARAPAFAVATGRLTAATDAALACDIALRTRDGTLVATLQGARFARVADARPGAGPGG
;
A
#
# COMPACT_ATOMS: atom_id res chain seq x y z
N VAL A 1 -12.99 -17.17 -9.82
CA VAL A 1 -13.27 -16.46 -11.08
C VAL A 1 -11.94 -16.05 -11.67
N PRO A 2 -11.62 -16.43 -12.94
CA PRO A 2 -10.43 -15.97 -13.63
C PRO A 2 -10.47 -14.46 -13.81
N LEU A 3 -9.34 -13.80 -13.59
CA LEU A 3 -9.20 -12.36 -13.77
C LEU A 3 -8.54 -12.05 -15.11
N PRO A 4 -9.12 -11.16 -15.95
CA PRO A 4 -8.53 -10.83 -17.23
C PRO A 4 -7.21 -10.03 -17.06
N PRO A 5 -6.25 -10.16 -18.01
CA PRO A 5 -4.98 -9.44 -17.94
C PRO A 5 -5.11 -7.91 -17.83
N SER A 6 -6.19 -7.32 -18.36
CA SER A 6 -6.48 -5.89 -18.22
C SER A 6 -6.70 -5.46 -16.76
N THR A 7 -7.11 -6.38 -15.87
CA THR A 7 -7.27 -6.13 -14.45
C THR A 7 -5.92 -5.85 -13.78
N TRP A 8 -4.87 -6.54 -14.19
CA TRP A 8 -3.52 -6.38 -13.65
C TRP A 8 -2.97 -4.97 -13.85
N ARG A 9 -3.13 -4.41 -15.06
CA ARG A 9 -2.68 -3.07 -15.38
C ARG A 9 -3.39 -2.03 -14.54
N ARG A 10 -4.70 -2.17 -14.34
CA ARG A 10 -5.48 -1.28 -13.48
C ARG A 10 -5.08 -1.37 -12.00
N LEU A 11 -4.59 -2.53 -11.57
CA LEU A 11 -4.14 -2.77 -10.19
C LEU A 11 -2.67 -2.38 -9.97
N GLY A 12 -1.95 -2.00 -11.02
CA GLY A 12 -0.64 -1.40 -10.92
C GLY A 12 0.55 -2.34 -11.02
N VAL A 13 0.38 -3.53 -11.63
CA VAL A 13 1.53 -4.46 -11.82
C VAL A 13 2.64 -3.83 -12.66
N ASP A 14 2.27 -3.05 -13.69
CA ASP A 14 3.24 -2.32 -14.52
C ASP A 14 3.74 -1.04 -13.84
N GLY A 15 3.26 -0.75 -12.64
CA GLY A 15 3.49 0.49 -11.91
C GLY A 15 4.48 0.40 -10.77
N HIS A 16 4.89 -0.81 -10.40
CA HIS A 16 5.77 -1.05 -9.26
C HIS A 16 6.92 -1.94 -9.64
N ASP A 17 8.11 -1.54 -9.24
CA ASP A 17 9.33 -2.33 -9.36
C ASP A 17 10.03 -2.40 -8.00
N VAL A 18 10.41 -3.61 -7.60
CA VAL A 18 11.19 -3.88 -6.40
C VAL A 18 12.45 -4.61 -6.79
N GLY A 19 13.59 -3.92 -6.70
CA GLY A 19 14.89 -4.50 -7.04
C GLY A 19 15.03 -4.92 -8.50
N GLY A 20 14.39 -4.22 -9.46
CA GLY A 20 14.43 -4.53 -10.90
C GLY A 20 13.37 -5.54 -11.35
N SER A 21 12.41 -5.90 -10.50
CA SER A 21 11.34 -6.83 -10.84
C SER A 21 9.97 -6.17 -10.65
N PRO A 22 9.08 -6.19 -11.68
CA PRO A 22 7.72 -5.72 -11.53
C PRO A 22 6.95 -6.57 -10.51
N VAL A 23 6.16 -5.93 -9.67
CA VAL A 23 5.35 -6.61 -8.66
C VAL A 23 3.97 -5.96 -8.54
N LEU A 24 2.95 -6.78 -8.28
CA LEU A 24 1.63 -6.24 -7.92
C LEU A 24 1.71 -5.65 -6.50
N PRO A 25 1.42 -4.34 -6.32
CA PRO A 25 1.51 -3.70 -5.02
C PRO A 25 0.47 -4.21 -4.03
N ALA A 26 0.75 -4.04 -2.73
CA ALA A 26 -0.20 -4.36 -1.66
C ALA A 26 -1.56 -3.65 -1.83
N ALA A 27 -1.54 -2.39 -2.27
CA ALA A 27 -2.74 -1.63 -2.59
C ALA A 27 -3.55 -2.25 -3.74
N GLY A 28 -2.88 -2.81 -4.75
CA GLY A 28 -3.52 -3.57 -5.83
C GLY A 28 -4.24 -4.80 -5.30
N TRP A 29 -3.61 -5.56 -4.39
CA TRP A 29 -4.27 -6.69 -3.72
C TRP A 29 -5.48 -6.26 -2.91
N LEU A 30 -5.38 -5.18 -2.13
CA LEU A 30 -6.52 -4.65 -1.36
C LEU A 30 -7.67 -4.23 -2.27
N CYS A 31 -7.39 -3.53 -3.38
CA CYS A 31 -8.42 -3.15 -4.35
C CYS A 31 -9.07 -4.37 -5.00
N LEU A 32 -8.27 -5.37 -5.41
CA LEU A 32 -8.80 -6.58 -6.00
C LEU A 32 -9.74 -7.32 -5.04
N LEU A 33 -9.30 -7.51 -3.81
CA LEU A 33 -10.10 -8.15 -2.77
C LEU A 33 -11.36 -7.33 -2.44
N ALA A 34 -11.25 -6.00 -2.42
CA ALA A 34 -12.38 -5.12 -2.13
C ALA A 34 -13.42 -5.12 -3.26
N THR A 35 -13.00 -5.16 -4.53
CA THR A 35 -13.93 -5.19 -5.68
C THR A 35 -14.71 -6.50 -5.79
N ALA A 36 -14.23 -7.55 -5.13
CA ALA A 36 -14.93 -8.84 -5.06
C ALA A 36 -16.06 -8.84 -4.02
N ALA A 37 -16.09 -7.87 -3.12
CA ALA A 37 -17.23 -7.64 -2.23
C ALA A 37 -18.34 -6.91 -3.01
N SER A 38 -19.59 -7.36 -2.87
CA SER A 38 -20.73 -6.81 -3.61
C SER A 38 -21.20 -5.45 -3.08
N ASP A 39 -20.85 -5.09 -1.85
CA ASP A 39 -21.44 -3.96 -1.14
C ASP A 39 -20.39 -2.95 -0.68
N ALA A 40 -20.69 -1.66 -0.80
CA ALA A 40 -19.95 -0.57 -0.19
C ALA A 40 -20.69 -0.07 1.07
N PRO A 41 -19.98 0.28 2.15
CA PRO A 41 -18.53 0.24 2.33
C PRO A 41 -17.96 -1.19 2.51
N VAL A 42 -16.70 -1.39 2.09
CA VAL A 42 -16.04 -2.70 2.12
C VAL A 42 -15.11 -2.79 3.33
N GLY A 43 -15.24 -3.87 4.09
CA GLY A 43 -14.33 -4.24 5.17
C GLY A 43 -13.54 -5.51 4.86
N LEU A 44 -12.21 -5.42 4.93
CA LEU A 44 -11.30 -6.55 4.82
C LEU A 44 -10.58 -6.73 6.16
N ARG A 45 -10.43 -7.97 6.61
CA ARG A 45 -9.67 -8.32 7.81
C ARG A 45 -8.58 -9.32 7.49
N ARG A 46 -7.46 -9.23 8.21
CA ARG A 46 -6.32 -10.14 8.12
C ARG A 46 -5.85 -10.32 6.68
N ALA A 47 -5.83 -9.23 5.91
CA ALA A 47 -5.27 -9.27 4.57
C ALA A 47 -3.77 -9.58 4.67
N ARG A 48 -3.33 -10.59 3.91
CA ARG A 48 -1.94 -11.04 3.83
C ARG A 48 -1.51 -11.07 2.39
N PHE A 49 -0.32 -10.56 2.13
CA PHE A 49 0.32 -10.57 0.81
C PHE A 49 1.49 -11.56 0.90
N LEU A 50 1.24 -12.77 0.46
CA LEU A 50 2.12 -13.91 0.69
C LEU A 50 3.24 -13.99 -0.33
N ARG A 51 2.94 -13.55 -1.57
CA ARG A 51 3.91 -13.53 -2.67
C ARG A 51 3.69 -12.33 -3.58
N GLY A 52 4.78 -11.73 -4.06
CA GLY A 52 4.74 -10.78 -5.16
C GLY A 52 4.50 -11.55 -6.46
N VAL A 53 3.45 -11.20 -7.19
CA VAL A 53 3.27 -11.71 -8.55
C VAL A 53 4.08 -10.84 -9.49
N ARG A 54 5.00 -11.47 -10.20
CA ARG A 54 5.99 -10.83 -11.07
C ARG A 54 5.66 -10.96 -12.56
N ASP A 55 4.78 -11.89 -12.91
CA ASP A 55 4.40 -12.16 -14.30
C ASP A 55 2.95 -11.69 -14.54
N ALA A 56 2.80 -10.60 -15.28
CA ALA A 56 1.51 -10.07 -15.69
C ALA A 56 0.71 -11.03 -16.62
N GLY A 57 1.36 -12.07 -17.15
CA GLY A 57 0.73 -13.11 -17.97
C GLY A 57 0.18 -14.29 -17.18
N ALA A 58 0.57 -14.44 -15.90
CA ALA A 58 0.07 -15.54 -15.08
C ALA A 58 -1.44 -15.41 -14.84
N PRO A 59 -2.26 -16.43 -15.08
CA PRO A 59 -3.69 -16.37 -14.80
C PRO A 59 -3.91 -16.26 -13.29
N LEU A 60 -4.58 -15.18 -12.86
CA LEU A 60 -5.04 -15.06 -11.49
C LEU A 60 -6.44 -15.63 -11.34
N VAL A 61 -6.63 -16.38 -10.30
CA VAL A 61 -7.93 -16.91 -9.89
C VAL A 61 -8.30 -16.32 -8.53
N LEU A 62 -9.44 -15.64 -8.50
CA LEU A 62 -10.04 -15.19 -7.24
C LEU A 62 -11.05 -16.25 -6.78
N SER A 63 -10.81 -16.80 -5.61
CA SER A 63 -11.69 -17.74 -4.92
C SER A 63 -12.37 -17.08 -3.74
N LEU A 64 -13.68 -17.27 -3.61
CA LEU A 64 -14.51 -16.77 -2.51
C LEU A 64 -15.21 -17.94 -1.84
N ASP A 65 -14.95 -18.15 -0.55
CA ASP A 65 -15.61 -19.18 0.23
C ASP A 65 -15.91 -18.68 1.66
N ARG A 66 -17.16 -18.75 2.07
CA ARG A 66 -17.65 -18.48 3.44
C ARG A 66 -17.03 -17.23 4.11
N GLY A 67 -16.99 -16.11 3.37
CA GLY A 67 -16.43 -14.86 3.86
C GLY A 67 -14.91 -14.79 3.82
N ARG A 68 -14.25 -15.74 3.16
CA ARG A 68 -12.82 -15.71 2.84
C ARG A 68 -12.59 -15.41 1.38
N ALA A 69 -11.55 -14.68 1.07
CA ALA A 69 -11.06 -14.53 -0.28
C ALA A 69 -9.61 -15.00 -0.36
N ALA A 70 -9.27 -15.64 -1.45
CA ALA A 70 -7.91 -15.97 -1.81
C ALA A 70 -7.67 -15.63 -3.27
N VAL A 71 -6.47 -15.16 -3.58
CA VAL A 71 -6.02 -14.97 -4.97
C VAL A 71 -4.84 -15.89 -5.21
N GLU A 72 -4.93 -16.66 -6.27
CA GLU A 72 -3.97 -17.68 -6.66
C GLU A 72 -3.39 -17.37 -8.03
N ALA A 73 -2.10 -17.62 -8.20
CA ALA A 73 -1.41 -17.63 -9.49
C ALA A 73 -0.88 -19.06 -9.73
N GLY A 74 -1.50 -19.78 -10.65
CA GLY A 74 -1.24 -21.22 -10.81
C GLY A 74 -1.61 -21.98 -9.52
N ALA A 75 -0.65 -22.75 -8.96
CA ALA A 75 -0.85 -23.50 -7.71
C ALA A 75 -0.50 -22.72 -6.43
N GLU A 76 -0.12 -21.43 -6.54
CA GLU A 76 0.38 -20.65 -5.42
C GLU A 76 -0.62 -19.60 -4.97
N THR A 77 -0.92 -19.58 -3.64
CA THR A 77 -1.70 -18.52 -3.03
C THR A 77 -0.85 -17.26 -2.88
N CYS A 78 -1.30 -16.15 -3.48
CA CYS A 78 -0.57 -14.88 -3.49
C CYS A 78 -1.10 -13.89 -2.46
N ALA A 79 -2.42 -13.86 -2.25
CA ALA A 79 -3.05 -13.01 -1.25
C ALA A 79 -4.28 -13.68 -0.65
N THR A 80 -4.56 -13.35 0.62
CA THR A 80 -5.78 -13.82 1.34
C THR A 80 -6.36 -12.72 2.19
N CYS A 81 -7.67 -12.77 2.43
CA CYS A 81 -8.33 -11.95 3.45
C CYS A 81 -9.62 -12.61 3.96
N LEU A 82 -10.20 -11.99 5.00
CA LEU A 82 -11.56 -12.24 5.46
C LEU A 82 -12.40 -11.00 5.14
N TYR A 83 -13.63 -11.21 4.64
CA TYR A 83 -14.61 -10.13 4.56
C TYR A 83 -15.25 -9.91 5.92
N ALA A 84 -15.50 -8.65 6.24
CA ALA A 84 -16.23 -8.26 7.44
C ALA A 84 -17.17 -7.10 7.10
N GLY A 85 -18.24 -6.93 7.87
CA GLY A 85 -19.04 -5.71 7.79
C GLY A 85 -18.12 -4.49 7.99
N ALA A 86 -18.24 -3.50 7.12
CA ALA A 86 -17.48 -2.26 7.23
C ALA A 86 -18.24 -1.25 8.07
N ALA A 87 -17.57 -0.74 9.09
CA ALA A 87 -17.92 0.51 9.73
C ALA A 87 -16.67 1.37 9.64
N LEU A 88 -16.65 2.37 8.76
CA LEU A 88 -15.53 3.32 8.70
C LEU A 88 -15.39 3.99 10.05
N VAL A 89 -14.52 3.43 10.88
CA VAL A 89 -14.22 3.93 12.21
C VAL A 89 -13.06 4.88 12.12
N GLU A 90 -13.22 6.03 12.74
CA GLU A 90 -12.15 7.00 12.84
C GLU A 90 -11.00 6.44 13.69
N LEU A 91 -9.82 6.37 13.10
CA LEU A 91 -8.59 6.01 13.81
C LEU A 91 -8.01 7.28 14.42
N ALA A 92 -8.43 7.62 15.62
CA ALA A 92 -7.94 8.81 16.36
C ALA A 92 -6.41 8.80 16.53
N THR A 93 -5.80 7.62 16.54
CA THR A 93 -4.36 7.44 16.68
C THR A 93 -3.55 7.90 15.47
N CYS A 94 -4.19 8.09 14.29
CA CYS A 94 -3.49 8.48 13.07
C CYS A 94 -3.21 9.99 12.98
N ALA A 95 -3.94 10.82 13.72
CA ALA A 95 -3.71 12.26 13.68
C ALA A 95 -2.37 12.62 14.36
N PRO A 96 -1.54 13.49 13.76
CA PRO A 96 -0.38 14.02 14.43
C PRO A 96 -0.79 14.75 15.73
N THR A 97 -0.18 14.37 16.84
CA THR A 97 -0.36 15.06 18.14
C THR A 97 0.76 16.07 18.40
N CYS A 98 1.78 16.07 17.57
CA CYS A 98 2.94 16.93 17.62
C CYS A 98 2.99 17.79 16.35
N THR A 99 3.33 19.07 16.50
CA THR A 99 3.53 19.99 15.37
C THR A 99 4.99 20.04 14.89
N TYR A 100 5.91 19.43 15.64
CA TYR A 100 7.33 19.43 15.29
C TYR A 100 7.60 18.43 14.16
N VAL A 101 7.92 18.96 12.97
CA VAL A 101 8.27 18.20 11.79
C VAL A 101 9.75 17.79 11.86
N LEU A 102 10.01 16.49 11.92
CA LEU A 102 11.37 15.94 11.88
C LEU A 102 11.95 15.91 10.47
N ASP A 103 11.10 15.57 9.48
CA ASP A 103 11.49 15.46 8.08
C ASP A 103 10.33 15.81 7.17
N GLU A 104 10.63 16.52 6.08
CA GLU A 104 9.68 16.83 5.03
C GLU A 104 10.29 16.51 3.66
N ALA A 105 9.54 15.80 2.83
CA ALA A 105 9.92 15.49 1.48
C ALA A 105 8.80 15.86 0.50
N GLY A 106 9.07 16.74 -0.44
CA GLY A 106 8.24 16.94 -1.61
C GLY A 106 8.39 15.77 -2.60
N LYS A 107 7.51 15.72 -3.60
CA LYS A 107 7.41 14.64 -4.59
C LYS A 107 8.76 14.14 -5.10
N ALA A 108 9.57 15.02 -5.65
CA ALA A 108 10.85 14.63 -6.27
C ALA A 108 11.84 14.02 -5.27
N LEU A 109 11.89 14.52 -4.04
CA LEU A 109 12.76 13.97 -3.00
C LEU A 109 12.24 12.60 -2.53
N HIS A 110 10.92 12.48 -2.35
CA HIS A 110 10.28 11.22 -1.95
C HIS A 110 10.63 10.09 -2.93
N TYR A 111 10.41 10.29 -4.23
CA TYR A 111 10.68 9.23 -5.22
C TYR A 111 12.16 8.94 -5.44
N ARG A 112 13.06 9.94 -5.25
CA ARG A 112 14.49 9.66 -5.19
C ARG A 112 14.86 8.76 -4.00
N ARG A 113 14.25 8.97 -2.82
CA ARG A 113 14.44 8.11 -1.65
C ARG A 113 13.95 6.69 -1.92
N CYS A 114 12.75 6.54 -2.50
CA CYS A 114 12.25 5.23 -2.91
C CYS A 114 13.23 4.52 -3.86
N ALA A 115 13.69 5.22 -4.89
CA ALA A 115 14.63 4.65 -5.86
C ALA A 115 15.97 4.24 -5.23
N SER A 116 16.47 4.97 -4.22
CA SER A 116 17.71 4.65 -3.52
C SER A 116 17.66 3.33 -2.75
N VAL A 117 16.47 2.85 -2.42
CA VAL A 117 16.23 1.54 -1.78
C VAL A 117 15.62 0.51 -2.73
N GLY A 118 15.73 0.74 -4.05
CA GLY A 118 15.28 -0.21 -5.06
C GLY A 118 13.78 -0.25 -5.33
N LEU A 119 13.03 0.77 -4.87
CA LEU A 119 11.60 0.91 -5.13
C LEU A 119 11.37 1.92 -6.25
N ARG A 120 10.74 1.51 -7.34
CA ARG A 120 10.39 2.37 -8.46
C ARG A 120 8.91 2.33 -8.75
N TYR A 121 8.36 3.47 -9.12
CA TYR A 121 6.95 3.66 -9.39
C TYR A 121 6.75 4.26 -10.78
N SER A 122 5.71 3.83 -11.49
CA SER A 122 5.28 4.50 -12.72
C SER A 122 4.53 5.79 -12.40
N ALA A 123 4.39 6.67 -13.41
CA ALA A 123 3.67 7.93 -13.27
C ALA A 123 2.25 7.78 -12.70
N ALA A 124 1.58 6.66 -12.95
CA ALA A 124 0.24 6.37 -12.42
C ALA A 124 0.24 6.16 -10.89
N PHE A 125 1.37 5.77 -10.30
CA PHE A 125 1.57 5.55 -8.87
C PHE A 125 2.47 6.59 -8.21
N GLU A 126 3.00 7.55 -8.95
CA GLU A 126 3.69 8.71 -8.40
C GLU A 126 2.70 9.75 -7.86
N CYS A 127 1.89 9.35 -6.90
CA CYS A 127 0.76 10.07 -6.35
C CYS A 127 1.07 10.87 -5.07
N VAL A 128 2.24 10.67 -4.49
CA VAL A 128 2.70 11.42 -3.31
C VAL A 128 3.15 12.80 -3.75
N GLU A 129 2.52 13.85 -3.23
CA GLU A 129 2.93 15.24 -3.48
C GLU A 129 3.87 15.75 -2.38
N ARG A 130 3.63 15.32 -1.13
CA ARG A 130 4.42 15.71 0.03
C ARG A 130 4.26 14.69 1.15
N VAL A 131 5.34 14.40 1.85
CA VAL A 131 5.35 13.61 3.08
C VAL A 131 5.93 14.47 4.20
N ARG A 132 5.32 14.43 5.39
CA ARG A 132 5.85 15.02 6.63
C ARG A 132 5.89 13.97 7.71
N TRP A 133 7.00 13.83 8.37
CA TRP A 133 7.19 13.01 9.54
C TRP A 133 7.32 13.88 10.78
N PHE A 134 6.63 13.49 11.85
CA PHE A 134 6.57 14.23 13.12
C PHE A 134 7.34 13.50 14.23
N ALA A 135 7.72 14.24 15.27
CA ALA A 135 8.51 13.69 16.38
C ALA A 135 7.79 12.59 17.16
N ASP A 136 6.46 12.55 17.14
CA ASP A 136 5.63 11.54 17.79
C ASP A 136 5.43 10.25 16.94
N ARG A 137 6.27 10.05 15.92
CA ARG A 137 6.21 8.94 14.95
C ARG A 137 4.95 8.94 14.09
N SER A 138 4.20 10.03 14.06
CA SER A 138 3.12 10.20 13.10
C SER A 138 3.65 10.77 11.79
N PHE A 139 2.84 10.67 10.75
CA PHE A 139 3.14 11.24 9.44
C PHE A 139 1.88 11.76 8.76
N SER A 140 2.08 12.66 7.82
CA SER A 140 1.04 13.08 6.87
C SER A 140 1.55 13.00 5.44
N VAL A 141 0.66 12.63 4.52
CA VAL A 141 0.94 12.53 3.10
C VAL A 141 -0.12 13.27 2.31
N ASP A 142 0.29 14.26 1.55
CA ASP A 142 -0.57 14.92 0.57
C ASP A 142 -0.60 14.03 -0.69
N VAL A 143 -1.78 13.59 -1.11
CA VAL A 143 -1.97 12.60 -2.18
C VAL A 143 -2.76 13.20 -3.33
N ARG A 144 -2.27 12.97 -4.57
CA ARG A 144 -3.03 13.20 -5.80
C ARG A 144 -3.12 11.88 -6.56
N ALA A 145 -4.28 11.23 -6.54
CA ALA A 145 -4.46 9.91 -7.12
C ALA A 145 -5.58 9.89 -8.16
N GLY A 146 -5.38 9.08 -9.21
CA GLY A 146 -6.39 8.82 -10.24
C GLY A 146 -7.16 7.52 -10.01
N THR A 147 -6.68 6.65 -9.13
CA THR A 147 -7.28 5.34 -8.85
C THR A 147 -7.27 5.04 -7.35
N VAL A 148 -8.15 4.13 -6.92
CA VAL A 148 -8.19 3.68 -5.50
C VAL A 148 -6.90 2.94 -5.13
N ALA A 149 -6.33 2.16 -6.06
CA ALA A 149 -5.05 1.48 -5.81
C ALA A 149 -3.92 2.49 -5.53
N ALA A 150 -3.78 3.52 -6.37
CA ALA A 150 -2.78 4.57 -6.19
C ALA A 150 -3.02 5.40 -4.91
N LEU A 151 -4.31 5.65 -4.57
CA LEU A 151 -4.69 6.34 -3.33
C LEU A 151 -4.25 5.58 -2.08
N LEU A 152 -4.49 4.26 -2.05
CA LEU A 152 -4.10 3.41 -0.92
C LEU A 152 -2.58 3.18 -0.86
N ASP A 153 -1.93 3.19 -2.01
CA ASP A 153 -0.49 2.94 -2.11
C ASP A 153 0.36 4.11 -1.61
N ALA A 154 -0.07 5.34 -1.87
CA ALA A 154 0.68 6.54 -1.53
C ALA A 154 1.15 6.60 -0.05
N PRO A 155 0.31 6.36 0.97
CA PRO A 155 0.78 6.34 2.35
C PRO A 155 1.66 5.12 2.67
N LEU A 156 1.48 3.99 1.98
CA LEU A 156 2.36 2.84 2.13
C LEU A 156 3.76 3.14 1.56
N GLN A 157 3.84 3.86 0.43
CA GLN A 157 5.10 4.35 -0.14
C GLN A 157 5.85 5.26 0.85
N ALA A 158 5.13 6.13 1.57
CA ALA A 158 5.73 7.03 2.56
C ALA A 158 6.43 6.24 3.68
N VAL A 159 5.81 5.14 4.15
CA VAL A 159 6.42 4.25 5.15
C VAL A 159 7.61 3.49 4.57
N CYS A 160 7.50 2.98 3.35
CA CYS A 160 8.62 2.31 2.66
C CYS A 160 9.82 3.24 2.47
N ALA A 161 9.59 4.53 2.22
CA ALA A 161 10.66 5.52 2.02
C ALA A 161 11.30 6.02 3.33
N LEU A 162 10.67 5.80 4.49
CA LEU A 162 11.19 6.27 5.78
C LEU A 162 12.59 5.76 6.06
N ASP A 163 12.83 4.48 5.78
CA ASP A 163 14.11 3.83 6.06
C ASP A 163 15.11 3.90 4.90
N ALA A 164 14.79 4.64 3.82
CA ALA A 164 15.77 4.94 2.78
C ALA A 164 17.03 5.63 3.36
N LEU A 165 16.85 6.40 4.44
CA LEU A 165 17.96 7.03 5.17
C LEU A 165 18.84 5.99 5.90
N ARG A 166 18.34 4.78 6.14
CA ARG A 166 19.06 3.66 6.78
C ARG A 166 19.52 2.60 5.80
N GLY A 167 19.25 2.77 4.50
CA GLY A 167 19.62 1.81 3.45
C GLY A 167 18.85 0.50 3.49
N ALA A 168 17.68 0.47 4.15
CA ALA A 168 16.82 -0.71 4.21
C ALA A 168 15.60 -0.55 3.29
N THR A 169 15.19 -1.64 2.65
CA THR A 169 13.97 -1.71 1.84
C THR A 169 12.89 -2.43 2.63
N PHE A 170 11.75 -1.78 2.84
CA PHE A 170 10.58 -2.39 3.43
C PHE A 170 9.48 -2.50 2.40
N VAL A 171 8.73 -3.61 2.44
CA VAL A 171 7.56 -3.82 1.59
C VAL A 171 6.36 -4.21 2.44
N PRO A 172 5.14 -3.77 2.09
CA PRO A 172 3.94 -4.19 2.80
C PRO A 172 3.70 -5.70 2.64
N VAL A 173 3.43 -6.39 3.77
CA VAL A 173 3.17 -7.84 3.81
C VAL A 173 1.77 -8.19 4.32
N GLY A 174 1.02 -7.22 4.81
CA GLY A 174 -0.35 -7.43 5.24
C GLY A 174 -0.97 -6.24 5.96
N VAL A 175 -2.27 -6.32 6.15
CA VAL A 175 -3.08 -5.32 6.87
C VAL A 175 -4.05 -6.07 7.78
N GLU A 176 -4.14 -5.69 9.04
CA GLU A 176 -5.04 -6.36 9.98
C GLU A 176 -6.50 -6.03 9.69
N ARG A 177 -6.78 -4.75 9.40
CA ARG A 177 -8.10 -4.28 8.99
C ARG A 177 -7.96 -3.17 7.95
N CYS A 178 -8.65 -3.33 6.82
CA CYS A 178 -8.78 -2.31 5.78
C CYS A 178 -10.26 -2.02 5.58
N GLU A 179 -10.65 -0.75 5.62
CA GLU A 179 -11.99 -0.32 5.34
C GLU A 179 -11.96 0.74 4.24
N LEU A 180 -12.82 0.56 3.25
CA LEU A 180 -12.97 1.44 2.10
C LEU A 180 -14.40 1.93 2.01
N ARG A 181 -14.60 3.24 1.87
CA ARG A 181 -15.91 3.82 1.62
C ARG A 181 -16.46 3.41 0.26
N ASP A 182 -15.60 3.47 -0.74
CA ASP A 182 -15.91 3.12 -2.12
C ASP A 182 -14.67 2.52 -2.78
N ALA A 183 -14.76 1.27 -3.20
CA ALA A 183 -13.66 0.57 -3.86
C ALA A 183 -13.53 0.92 -5.35
N ALA A 184 -14.53 1.58 -5.94
CA ALA A 184 -14.55 1.92 -7.36
C ALA A 184 -14.08 3.36 -7.64
N ARG A 185 -14.19 4.26 -6.66
CA ARG A 185 -13.97 5.70 -6.87
C ARG A 185 -12.95 6.29 -5.91
N ALA A 186 -11.88 6.85 -6.46
CA ALA A 186 -10.89 7.63 -5.70
C ALA A 186 -11.19 9.13 -5.78
N PRO A 187 -11.05 9.89 -4.68
CA PRO A 187 -10.99 11.34 -4.76
C PRO A 187 -9.70 11.77 -5.46
N ALA A 188 -9.76 12.84 -6.26
CA ALA A 188 -8.57 13.37 -6.96
C ALA A 188 -7.48 13.85 -5.99
N PHE A 189 -7.89 14.30 -4.79
CA PHE A 189 -7.00 14.75 -3.73
C PHE A 189 -7.43 14.18 -2.38
N ALA A 190 -6.45 13.71 -1.63
CA ALA A 190 -6.64 13.24 -0.27
C ALA A 190 -5.43 13.62 0.61
N VAL A 191 -5.65 13.56 1.91
CA VAL A 191 -4.60 13.61 2.92
C VAL A 191 -4.64 12.29 3.68
N ALA A 192 -3.52 11.59 3.68
CA ALA A 192 -3.35 10.45 4.57
C ALA A 192 -2.63 10.93 5.84
N THR A 193 -3.10 10.49 6.99
CA THR A 193 -2.40 10.62 8.27
C THR A 193 -2.15 9.23 8.81
N GLY A 194 -1.01 9.02 9.44
CA GLY A 194 -0.68 7.73 10.01
C GLY A 194 0.28 7.85 11.20
N ARG A 195 0.45 6.73 11.90
CA ARG A 195 1.35 6.60 13.03
C ARG A 195 2.02 5.24 13.03
N LEU A 196 3.33 5.20 13.23
CA LEU A 196 4.04 3.95 13.48
C LEU A 196 3.64 3.42 14.86
N THR A 197 3.10 2.21 14.88
CA THR A 197 2.72 1.47 16.09
C THR A 197 3.81 0.53 16.55
N ALA A 198 4.66 0.07 15.61
CA ALA A 198 5.87 -0.71 15.90
C ALA A 198 6.95 -0.42 14.86
N ALA A 199 8.21 -0.46 15.31
CA ALA A 199 9.37 -0.33 14.43
C ALA A 199 10.55 -1.13 15.01
N THR A 200 11.08 -2.05 14.20
CA THR A 200 12.30 -2.83 14.44
C THR A 200 13.16 -2.84 13.19
N ASP A 201 14.34 -3.39 13.25
CA ASP A 201 15.22 -3.52 12.07
C ASP A 201 14.67 -4.50 11.02
N ALA A 202 13.74 -5.38 11.39
CA ALA A 202 13.15 -6.39 10.51
C ALA A 202 11.73 -6.07 10.05
N ALA A 203 10.99 -5.26 10.81
CA ALA A 203 9.56 -5.03 10.54
C ALA A 203 9.09 -3.65 11.03
N LEU A 204 8.11 -3.09 10.31
CA LEU A 204 7.38 -1.89 10.71
C LEU A 204 5.89 -2.24 10.78
N ALA A 205 5.16 -1.52 11.62
CA ALA A 205 3.70 -1.51 11.61
C ALA A 205 3.17 -0.09 11.79
N CYS A 206 2.04 0.22 11.14
CA CYS A 206 1.39 1.51 11.28
C CYS A 206 -0.12 1.42 11.11
N ASP A 207 -0.80 2.42 11.64
CA ASP A 207 -2.20 2.73 11.34
C ASP A 207 -2.26 3.94 10.42
N ILE A 208 -3.22 3.94 9.47
CA ILE A 208 -3.37 4.99 8.45
C ILE A 208 -4.84 5.32 8.29
N ALA A 209 -5.16 6.60 8.21
CA ALA A 209 -6.47 7.12 7.82
C ALA A 209 -6.32 8.05 6.61
N LEU A 210 -7.15 7.84 5.59
CA LEU A 210 -7.21 8.69 4.40
C LEU A 210 -8.49 9.50 4.41
N ARG A 211 -8.36 10.80 4.16
CA ARG A 211 -9.47 11.74 4.13
C ARG A 211 -9.41 12.59 2.87
N THR A 212 -10.55 13.01 2.39
CA THR A 212 -10.63 14.10 1.42
C THR A 212 -10.21 15.41 2.07
N ARG A 213 -10.03 16.47 1.28
CA ARG A 213 -9.67 17.80 1.79
C ARG A 213 -10.72 18.42 2.73
N ASP A 214 -11.99 18.06 2.54
CA ASP A 214 -13.10 18.46 3.43
C ASP A 214 -13.21 17.63 4.71
N GLY A 215 -12.27 16.70 4.94
CA GLY A 215 -12.21 15.86 6.14
C GLY A 215 -13.01 14.56 6.06
N THR A 216 -13.72 14.29 4.96
CA THR A 216 -14.49 13.05 4.81
C THR A 216 -13.57 11.84 4.78
N LEU A 217 -13.81 10.86 5.66
CA LEU A 217 -13.03 9.62 5.74
C LEU A 217 -13.30 8.76 4.51
N VAL A 218 -12.23 8.39 3.80
CA VAL A 218 -12.27 7.59 2.56
C VAL A 218 -11.86 6.15 2.83
N ALA A 219 -10.79 5.96 3.60
CA ALA A 219 -10.27 4.65 3.93
C ALA A 219 -9.53 4.63 5.26
N THR A 220 -9.44 3.46 5.87
CA THR A 220 -8.56 3.18 7.01
C THR A 220 -7.78 1.91 6.77
N LEU A 221 -6.50 1.91 7.16
CA LEU A 221 -5.62 0.75 7.21
C LEU A 221 -5.13 0.62 8.65
N GLN A 222 -5.63 -0.35 9.38
CA GLN A 222 -5.19 -0.62 10.76
C GLN A 222 -4.24 -1.80 10.77
N GLY A 223 -3.11 -1.66 11.48
CA GLY A 223 -2.10 -2.68 11.59
C GLY A 223 -1.50 -3.04 10.21
N ALA A 224 -1.22 -2.05 9.37
CA ALA A 224 -0.44 -2.25 8.15
C ALA A 224 0.98 -2.66 8.53
N ARG A 225 1.42 -3.83 8.05
CA ARG A 225 2.70 -4.43 8.38
C ARG A 225 3.62 -4.45 7.19
N PHE A 226 4.89 -4.17 7.46
CA PHE A 226 5.96 -4.16 6.48
C PHE A 226 7.07 -5.08 6.95
N ALA A 227 7.67 -5.81 6.03
CA ALA A 227 8.86 -6.61 6.29
C ALA A 227 10.04 -6.05 5.51
N ARG A 228 11.22 -6.16 6.11
CA ARG A 228 12.47 -5.83 5.44
C ARG A 228 12.76 -6.86 4.36
N VAL A 229 13.05 -6.37 3.15
CA VAL A 229 13.58 -7.20 2.07
C VAL A 229 15.10 -7.24 2.23
N ALA A 230 15.66 -8.45 2.26
CA ALA A 230 17.10 -8.60 2.31
C ALA A 230 17.71 -7.97 1.04
N ASP A 231 18.62 -7.03 1.26
CA ASP A 231 19.45 -6.28 0.30
C ASP A 231 19.03 -6.37 -1.17
N ALA A 232 18.06 -5.55 -1.57
CA ALA A 232 17.89 -5.16 -2.97
C ALA A 232 19.01 -4.17 -3.31
N ARG A 233 20.27 -4.64 -3.37
CA ARG A 233 21.38 -3.78 -3.84
C ARG A 233 21.11 -3.42 -5.29
N PRO A 234 20.98 -2.13 -5.64
CA PRO A 234 20.99 -1.74 -7.03
C PRO A 234 22.39 -2.06 -7.58
N GLY A 235 22.50 -3.08 -8.44
CA GLY A 235 23.69 -3.23 -9.25
C GLY A 235 24.48 -4.52 -9.18
N ALA A 236 23.97 -5.65 -8.69
CA ALA A 236 24.54 -6.94 -9.04
C ALA A 236 23.93 -7.39 -10.38
N GLY A 237 24.31 -6.70 -11.47
CA GLY A 237 24.15 -7.23 -12.81
C GLY A 237 24.90 -8.56 -12.90
N PRO A 238 24.43 -9.54 -13.73
CA PRO A 238 25.20 -10.73 -14.01
C PRO A 238 26.45 -10.28 -14.78
N GLY A 239 27.53 -10.11 -14.04
CA GLY A 239 28.81 -9.71 -14.55
C GLY A 239 29.74 -10.90 -14.61
N GLY A 240 30.27 -11.15 -15.81
CA GLY A 240 31.44 -11.98 -16.06
C GLY A 240 31.15 -13.39 -16.43
#